data_0396dd4a3c46dd207fc845836d0234c9
#
_entry.id   0396dd4a3c46dd207fc845836d0234c9
#
_cell.length_a   1.000
_cell.length_b   1.000
_cell.length_c   1.000
_cell.angle_alpha   90.00
_cell.angle_beta   90.00
_cell.angle_gamma   90.00
#
_symmetry.space_group_name_H-M   'P 1'
#
loop_
_entity.id
_entity.type
_entity.pdbx_description
1 polymer ?
#
loop_
_entity_poly.entity_id
_entity_poly.type
_entity_poly.pdbx_seq_one_letter_code
_entity_poly.pdbx_strand_id
1 'polypeptide(L)'
;FNLLSLRDISRSETIFQSSNHSSGQSLIEVLIGIAIGGILIAGATGAIALLLKNSAETRTIQIASFLAQELADNVSVLAESDWHKIYDLSKGSANHYYVSSSTREIIGGDEPVSIESRSFTRYFYVENVNRTKCGIGDIIENATTTCISWPGDSDKIADDPSTHKITVKIEWQGGRNLSETKYLTRSRNLSFRQTDWSAGPNQENFP
;
A
#
# COMPACT_ATOMS: atom_id res chain seq x y z
N PHE A 1 54.25 -82.73 40.58
CA PHE A 1 52.97 -83.48 40.75
C PHE A 1 51.86 -82.88 39.96
N ASN A 2 51.39 -83.69 39.07
CA ASN A 2 50.03 -83.71 38.46
C ASN A 2 49.68 -82.61 37.49
N LEU A 3 49.69 -82.95 36.22
CA LEU A 3 48.73 -83.72 35.41
C LEU A 3 47.47 -82.96 35.04
N LEU A 4 47.41 -82.80 33.74
CA LEU A 4 46.21 -82.96 32.89
C LEU A 4 44.96 -82.01 33.11
N SER A 5 44.68 -81.27 32.11
CA SER A 5 43.54 -81.66 31.24
C SER A 5 43.46 -80.77 30.06
N LEU A 6 43.67 -81.37 28.90
CA LEU A 6 43.16 -80.92 27.61
C LEU A 6 41.69 -80.81 27.67
N ARG A 7 41.14 -79.66 27.34
CA ARG A 7 39.81 -79.54 26.85
C ARG A 7 39.73 -78.65 25.62
N ASP A 8 39.71 -79.38 24.61
CA ASP A 8 39.25 -79.00 23.28
C ASP A 8 38.03 -78.08 23.36
N ILE A 9 38.23 -76.81 23.08
CA ILE A 9 37.11 -75.94 22.84
C ILE A 9 37.06 -75.71 21.37
N SER A 10 36.24 -76.53 20.74
CA SER A 10 35.68 -76.38 19.40
C SER A 10 35.37 -74.94 19.15
N ARG A 11 36.24 -74.31 18.38
CA ARG A 11 36.05 -72.97 17.84
C ARG A 11 34.95 -73.07 16.75
N SER A 12 33.71 -72.88 17.12
CA SER A 12 32.64 -72.65 16.15
C SER A 12 32.93 -71.32 15.42
N GLU A 13 33.60 -71.45 14.30
CA GLU A 13 33.63 -70.39 13.33
C GLU A 13 32.23 -70.15 12.86
N THR A 14 31.56 -69.17 13.49
CA THR A 14 30.41 -68.55 12.85
C THR A 14 30.87 -67.81 11.63
N ILE A 15 30.77 -68.49 10.51
CA ILE A 15 30.88 -67.89 9.20
C ILE A 15 29.79 -66.83 9.10
N PHE A 16 30.21 -65.59 9.34
CA PHE A 16 29.40 -64.46 8.92
C PHE A 16 29.33 -64.52 7.40
N GLN A 17 28.30 -65.19 6.90
CA GLN A 17 27.90 -65.06 5.53
C GLN A 17 27.50 -63.61 5.33
N SER A 18 28.43 -62.77 4.92
CA SER A 18 28.14 -61.51 4.29
C SER A 18 27.32 -61.85 3.03
N SER A 19 26.02 -61.79 3.17
CA SER A 19 25.16 -61.76 2.02
C SER A 19 25.40 -60.48 1.25
N ASN A 20 26.36 -60.53 0.34
CA ASN A 20 26.45 -59.56 -0.73
C ASN A 20 25.13 -59.66 -1.54
N HIS A 21 24.11 -59.04 -1.02
CA HIS A 21 23.01 -58.60 -1.85
C HIS A 21 23.62 -57.54 -2.79
N SER A 22 24.13 -58.01 -3.92
CA SER A 22 24.27 -57.17 -5.09
C SER A 22 22.83 -56.86 -5.48
N SER A 23 22.27 -55.80 -4.87
CA SER A 23 21.02 -55.22 -5.28
C SER A 23 21.23 -54.67 -6.68
N GLY A 24 20.97 -55.51 -7.68
CA GLY A 24 20.70 -54.98 -9.00
C GLY A 24 19.45 -54.11 -8.82
N GLN A 25 19.66 -52.81 -8.71
CA GLN A 25 18.53 -51.88 -8.73
C GLN A 25 17.69 -52.26 -9.94
N SER A 26 16.46 -52.68 -9.68
CA SER A 26 15.55 -53.08 -10.74
C SER A 26 15.38 -51.86 -11.66
N LEU A 27 15.51 -52.04 -12.94
CA LEU A 27 15.32 -50.99 -13.96
C LEU A 27 14.03 -50.21 -13.73
N ILE A 28 13.03 -50.89 -13.17
CA ILE A 28 11.73 -50.31 -12.81
C ILE A 28 11.86 -49.31 -11.64
N GLU A 29 12.73 -49.57 -10.66
CA GLU A 29 12.95 -48.67 -9.52
C GLU A 29 13.58 -47.34 -9.97
N VAL A 30 14.56 -47.43 -10.88
CA VAL A 30 15.16 -46.25 -11.49
C VAL A 30 14.14 -45.46 -12.30
N LEU A 31 13.29 -46.14 -13.09
CA LEU A 31 12.23 -45.47 -13.85
C LEU A 31 11.21 -44.77 -12.95
N ILE A 32 10.79 -45.42 -11.87
CA ILE A 32 9.86 -44.84 -10.90
C ILE A 32 10.53 -43.65 -10.21
N GLY A 33 11.80 -43.75 -9.81
CA GLY A 33 12.57 -42.67 -9.20
C GLY A 33 12.65 -41.42 -10.10
N ILE A 34 12.97 -41.64 -11.40
CA ILE A 34 13.00 -40.53 -12.38
C ILE A 34 11.62 -39.93 -12.59
N ALA A 35 10.57 -40.76 -12.67
CA ALA A 35 9.20 -40.26 -12.83
C ALA A 35 8.75 -39.40 -11.65
N ILE A 36 8.96 -39.85 -10.41
CA ILE A 36 8.63 -39.10 -9.19
C ILE A 36 9.48 -37.84 -9.11
N GLY A 37 10.80 -37.94 -9.34
CA GLY A 37 11.71 -36.81 -9.37
C GLY A 37 11.30 -35.74 -10.38
N GLY A 38 10.91 -36.18 -11.59
CA GLY A 38 10.42 -35.27 -12.64
C GLY A 38 9.16 -34.50 -12.22
N ILE A 39 8.20 -35.19 -11.61
CA ILE A 39 6.97 -34.54 -11.10
C ILE A 39 7.28 -33.51 -10.01
N LEU A 40 8.17 -33.85 -9.08
CA LEU A 40 8.57 -32.93 -7.99
C LEU A 40 9.29 -31.68 -8.53
N ILE A 41 10.20 -31.86 -9.49
CA ILE A 41 10.93 -30.74 -10.11
C ILE A 41 9.95 -29.85 -10.90
N ALA A 42 9.04 -30.44 -11.68
CA ALA A 42 8.04 -29.68 -12.42
C ALA A 42 7.13 -28.88 -11.49
N GLY A 43 6.67 -29.48 -10.38
CA GLY A 43 5.86 -28.81 -9.36
C GLY A 43 6.61 -27.66 -8.68
N ALA A 44 7.86 -27.89 -8.29
CA ALA A 44 8.71 -26.86 -7.67
C ALA A 44 8.97 -25.69 -8.62
N THR A 45 9.26 -25.96 -9.90
CA THR A 45 9.50 -24.93 -10.91
C THR A 45 8.25 -24.07 -11.13
N GLY A 46 7.06 -24.71 -11.20
CA GLY A 46 5.78 -24.00 -11.33
C GLY A 46 5.50 -23.10 -10.13
N ALA A 47 5.76 -23.57 -8.92
CA ALA A 47 5.59 -22.78 -7.69
C ALA A 47 6.53 -21.56 -7.67
N ILE A 48 7.79 -21.73 -8.05
CA ILE A 48 8.77 -20.63 -8.11
C ILE A 48 8.32 -19.58 -9.14
N ALA A 49 7.86 -19.98 -10.33
CA ALA A 49 7.40 -19.06 -11.35
C ALA A 49 6.20 -18.21 -10.85
N LEU A 50 5.27 -18.83 -10.12
CA LEU A 50 4.14 -18.13 -9.52
C LEU A 50 4.59 -17.13 -8.43
N LEU A 51 5.53 -17.54 -7.58
CA LEU A 51 6.07 -16.66 -6.53
C LEU A 51 6.79 -15.44 -7.12
N LEU A 52 7.57 -15.61 -8.19
CA LEU A 52 8.24 -14.50 -8.87
C LEU A 52 7.24 -13.53 -9.51
N LYS A 53 6.17 -14.04 -10.10
CA LYS A 53 5.10 -13.20 -10.66
C LYS A 53 4.41 -12.40 -9.56
N ASN A 54 4.05 -13.02 -8.46
CA ASN A 54 3.40 -12.36 -7.33
C ASN A 54 4.33 -11.31 -6.69
N SER A 55 5.62 -11.62 -6.56
CA SER A 55 6.62 -10.67 -6.04
C SER A 55 6.75 -9.43 -6.94
N ALA A 56 6.77 -9.61 -8.26
CA ALA A 56 6.82 -8.49 -9.21
C ALA A 56 5.55 -7.61 -9.15
N GLU A 57 4.39 -8.22 -8.92
CA GLU A 57 3.12 -7.51 -8.76
C GLU A 57 3.09 -6.73 -7.44
N THR A 58 3.49 -7.37 -6.34
CA THR A 58 3.58 -6.73 -5.01
C THR A 58 4.50 -5.50 -5.05
N ARG A 59 5.65 -5.59 -5.73
CA ARG A 59 6.55 -4.45 -5.93
C ARG A 59 5.88 -3.30 -6.69
N THR A 60 5.08 -3.60 -7.70
CA THR A 60 4.34 -2.58 -8.45
C THR A 60 3.34 -1.85 -7.57
N ILE A 61 2.59 -2.59 -6.74
CA ILE A 61 1.63 -2.02 -5.79
C ILE A 61 2.34 -1.15 -4.74
N GLN A 62 3.50 -1.59 -4.24
CA GLN A 62 4.30 -0.79 -3.29
C GLN A 62 4.76 0.54 -3.89
N ILE A 63 5.23 0.54 -5.15
CA ILE A 63 5.60 1.76 -5.86
C ILE A 63 4.36 2.67 -6.03
N ALA A 64 3.23 2.11 -6.43
CA ALA A 64 1.98 2.86 -6.59
C ALA A 64 1.53 3.49 -5.26
N SER A 65 1.61 2.74 -4.14
CA SER A 65 1.27 3.27 -2.82
C SER A 65 2.20 4.41 -2.39
N PHE A 66 3.50 4.29 -2.67
CA PHE A 66 4.45 5.36 -2.38
C PHE A 66 4.14 6.62 -3.20
N LEU A 67 3.86 6.47 -4.49
CA LEU A 67 3.48 7.59 -5.36
C LEU A 67 2.17 8.25 -4.93
N ALA A 68 1.20 7.46 -4.46
CA ALA A 68 -0.07 7.98 -3.96
C ALA A 68 0.14 8.80 -2.68
N GLN A 69 0.90 8.25 -1.73
CA GLN A 69 1.20 8.94 -0.49
C GLN A 69 2.01 10.22 -0.74
N GLU A 70 3.04 10.19 -1.59
CA GLU A 70 3.80 11.39 -1.97
C GLU A 70 2.90 12.48 -2.53
N LEU A 71 1.99 12.14 -3.46
CA LEU A 71 1.07 13.11 -4.04
C LEU A 71 0.09 13.63 -3.00
N ALA A 72 -0.48 12.77 -2.15
CA ALA A 72 -1.40 13.16 -1.07
C ALA A 72 -0.75 14.12 -0.07
N ASP A 73 0.53 13.88 0.27
CA ASP A 73 1.28 14.73 1.19
C ASP A 73 1.62 16.08 0.54
N ASN A 74 2.04 16.09 -0.73
CA ASN A 74 2.29 17.33 -1.48
C ASN A 74 1.02 18.19 -1.58
N VAL A 75 -0.13 17.60 -1.88
CA VAL A 75 -1.43 18.31 -1.89
C VAL A 75 -1.77 18.85 -0.52
N SER A 76 -1.51 18.09 0.55
CA SER A 76 -1.75 18.54 1.94
C SER A 76 -0.90 19.75 2.30
N VAL A 77 0.38 19.73 1.96
CA VAL A 77 1.30 20.87 2.19
C VAL A 77 0.85 22.10 1.44
N LEU A 78 0.38 21.96 0.19
CA LEU A 78 -0.16 23.05 -0.60
C LEU A 78 -1.43 23.63 0.02
N ALA A 79 -2.35 22.78 0.47
CA ALA A 79 -3.57 23.21 1.17
C ALA A 79 -3.27 23.93 2.48
N GLU A 80 -2.25 23.47 3.23
CA GLU A 80 -1.80 24.13 4.46
C GLU A 80 -1.13 25.48 4.19
N SER A 81 -0.41 25.60 3.09
CA SER A 81 0.25 26.88 2.72
C SER A 81 -0.73 27.92 2.20
N ASP A 82 -1.69 27.50 1.40
CA ASP A 82 -2.71 28.35 0.81
C ASP A 82 -3.95 27.50 0.45
N TRP A 83 -5.01 27.66 1.26
CA TRP A 83 -6.26 26.92 1.07
C TRP A 83 -6.92 27.19 -0.29
N HIS A 84 -6.79 28.41 -0.84
CA HIS A 84 -7.38 28.78 -2.11
C HIS A 84 -6.86 27.94 -3.27
N LYS A 85 -5.62 27.45 -3.20
CA LYS A 85 -5.07 26.56 -4.23
C LYS A 85 -5.87 25.25 -4.41
N ILE A 86 -6.53 24.79 -3.36
CA ILE A 86 -7.39 23.61 -3.42
C ILE A 86 -8.88 24.00 -3.54
N TYR A 87 -9.28 25.07 -2.82
CA TYR A 87 -10.65 25.52 -2.81
C TYR A 87 -11.13 25.98 -4.19
N ASP A 88 -10.31 26.68 -4.96
CA ASP A 88 -10.66 27.26 -6.27
C ASP A 88 -10.62 26.24 -7.42
N LEU A 89 -10.13 25.02 -7.19
CA LEU A 89 -10.13 23.97 -8.20
C LEU A 89 -11.55 23.54 -8.56
N SER A 90 -11.78 23.20 -9.82
CA SER A 90 -13.04 22.56 -10.26
C SER A 90 -13.21 21.22 -9.56
N LYS A 91 -14.40 21.00 -8.99
CA LYS A 91 -14.72 19.79 -8.22
C LYS A 91 -15.23 18.67 -9.10
N GLY A 92 -15.08 17.44 -8.62
CA GLY A 92 -15.60 16.23 -9.25
C GLY A 92 -14.51 15.36 -9.90
N SER A 93 -14.81 14.09 -10.02
CA SER A 93 -13.89 13.05 -10.47
C SER A 93 -13.46 13.14 -11.93
N ALA A 94 -14.08 14.02 -12.72
CA ALA A 94 -13.68 14.28 -14.11
C ALA A 94 -12.57 15.34 -14.22
N ASN A 95 -12.31 16.10 -13.15
CA ASN A 95 -11.29 17.16 -13.13
C ASN A 95 -10.03 16.63 -12.48
N HIS A 96 -9.08 16.22 -13.29
CA HIS A 96 -7.81 15.67 -12.84
C HIS A 96 -6.77 16.77 -12.65
N TYR A 97 -5.96 16.61 -11.62
CA TYR A 97 -4.86 17.51 -11.27
C TYR A 97 -3.65 16.71 -10.79
N TYR A 98 -2.49 17.29 -10.92
CA TYR A 98 -1.25 16.78 -10.31
C TYR A 98 -0.40 17.92 -9.77
N VAL A 99 0.55 17.62 -8.90
CA VAL A 99 1.51 18.60 -8.36
C VAL A 99 2.82 18.44 -9.11
N SER A 100 3.22 19.49 -9.83
CA SER A 100 4.49 19.49 -10.53
C SER A 100 5.67 19.43 -9.55
N SER A 101 6.57 18.50 -9.78
CA SER A 101 7.78 18.32 -8.95
C SER A 101 8.74 19.51 -9.09
N SER A 102 8.73 20.23 -10.21
CA SER A 102 9.64 21.35 -10.50
C SER A 102 9.15 22.67 -9.92
N THR A 103 7.86 22.99 -10.07
CA THR A 103 7.29 24.28 -9.65
C THR A 103 6.56 24.20 -8.33
N ARG A 104 6.20 23.00 -7.86
CA ARG A 104 5.32 22.75 -6.72
C ARG A 104 3.96 23.45 -6.85
N GLU A 105 3.48 23.54 -8.08
CA GLU A 105 2.18 24.09 -8.41
C GLU A 105 1.22 22.98 -8.84
N ILE A 106 -0.07 23.23 -8.69
CA ILE A 106 -1.13 22.33 -9.16
C ILE A 106 -1.36 22.60 -10.63
N ILE A 107 -1.27 21.57 -11.43
CA ILE A 107 -1.48 21.60 -12.89
C ILE A 107 -2.65 20.68 -13.21
N GLY A 108 -3.53 21.10 -14.14
CA GLY A 108 -4.62 20.27 -14.64
C GLY A 108 -4.14 19.14 -15.54
N GLY A 109 -4.69 17.95 -15.38
CA GLY A 109 -4.39 16.77 -16.17
C GLY A 109 -3.73 15.65 -15.35
N ASP A 110 -3.16 14.70 -16.07
CA ASP A 110 -2.55 13.48 -15.55
C ASP A 110 -1.03 13.56 -15.69
N GLU A 111 -0.29 13.16 -14.67
CA GLU A 111 1.18 13.13 -14.70
C GLU A 111 1.69 11.73 -15.03
N PRO A 112 2.42 11.54 -16.14
CA PRO A 112 3.11 10.28 -16.40
C PRO A 112 4.39 10.20 -15.56
N VAL A 113 4.56 9.11 -14.83
CA VAL A 113 5.74 8.83 -14.01
C VAL A 113 6.32 7.49 -14.42
N SER A 114 7.62 7.44 -14.68
CA SER A 114 8.33 6.19 -15.02
C SER A 114 9.31 5.81 -13.92
N ILE A 115 9.12 4.64 -13.32
CA ILE A 115 10.01 4.08 -12.28
C ILE A 115 10.38 2.66 -12.69
N GLU A 116 11.66 2.35 -12.72
CA GLU A 116 12.20 1.01 -13.04
C GLU A 116 11.60 0.39 -14.32
N SER A 117 11.51 1.19 -15.37
CA SER A 117 10.94 0.80 -16.68
C SER A 117 9.43 0.49 -16.64
N ARG A 118 8.74 0.86 -15.56
CA ARG A 118 7.28 0.78 -15.46
C ARG A 118 6.69 2.18 -15.57
N SER A 119 5.63 2.30 -16.34
CA SER A 119 4.89 3.55 -16.50
C SER A 119 3.69 3.56 -15.56
N PHE A 120 3.57 4.66 -14.84
CA PHE A 120 2.44 5.00 -13.98
C PHE A 120 1.84 6.30 -14.46
N THR A 121 0.56 6.47 -14.26
CA THR A 121 -0.15 7.74 -14.41
C THR A 121 -0.69 8.12 -13.05
N ARG A 122 -0.37 9.32 -12.55
CA ARG A 122 -0.85 9.79 -11.25
C ARG A 122 -1.63 11.09 -11.39
N TYR A 123 -2.70 11.20 -10.63
CA TYR A 123 -3.53 12.39 -10.56
C TYR A 123 -4.35 12.39 -9.26
N PHE A 124 -4.90 13.53 -8.94
CA PHE A 124 -5.90 13.64 -7.89
C PHE A 124 -7.09 14.46 -8.39
N TYR A 125 -8.20 14.32 -7.71
CA TYR A 125 -9.36 15.17 -7.89
C TYR A 125 -9.94 15.57 -6.54
N VAL A 126 -10.71 16.65 -6.55
CA VAL A 126 -11.27 17.28 -5.36
C VAL A 126 -12.78 17.17 -5.39
N GLU A 127 -13.37 16.81 -4.27
CA GLU A 127 -14.84 16.74 -4.10
C GLU A 127 -15.24 17.60 -2.91
N ASN A 128 -16.41 18.22 -2.99
CA ASN A 128 -17.01 18.89 -1.86
C ASN A 128 -17.49 17.87 -0.83
N VAL A 129 -17.52 18.29 0.40
CA VAL A 129 -17.95 17.49 1.53
C VAL A 129 -19.20 18.13 2.14
N ASN A 130 -20.19 17.31 2.42
CA ASN A 130 -21.39 17.72 3.13
C ASN A 130 -21.33 17.28 4.59
N ARG A 131 -21.97 18.02 5.48
CA ARG A 131 -22.12 17.66 6.90
C ARG A 131 -23.58 17.67 7.32
N THR A 132 -23.90 16.81 8.27
CA THR A 132 -25.18 16.83 9.00
C THR A 132 -25.30 18.08 9.87
N LYS A 133 -26.46 18.31 10.45
CA LYS A 133 -26.76 19.42 11.36
C LYS A 133 -26.35 20.77 10.80
N CYS A 134 -26.67 21.00 9.52
CA CYS A 134 -26.34 22.25 8.83
C CYS A 134 -24.85 22.62 8.90
N GLY A 135 -23.96 21.64 8.73
CA GLY A 135 -22.51 21.89 8.63
C GLY A 135 -21.70 21.68 9.90
N ILE A 136 -22.33 21.37 11.04
CA ILE A 136 -21.61 21.15 12.33
C ILE A 136 -21.55 19.69 12.76
N GLY A 137 -22.21 18.78 12.06
CA GLY A 137 -22.23 17.35 12.37
C GLY A 137 -21.20 16.55 11.59
N ASP A 138 -21.50 15.25 11.47
CA ASP A 138 -20.63 14.29 10.79
C ASP A 138 -20.60 14.51 9.28
N ILE A 139 -19.49 14.09 8.67
CA ILE A 139 -19.33 14.11 7.21
C ILE A 139 -20.28 13.09 6.60
N ILE A 140 -21.00 13.52 5.56
CA ILE A 140 -21.83 12.66 4.72
C ILE A 140 -21.37 12.79 3.26
N GLU A 141 -21.15 11.67 2.61
CA GLU A 141 -20.85 11.61 1.18
C GLU A 141 -22.14 11.53 0.35
N ASN A 142 -22.09 12.09 -0.86
CA ASN A 142 -23.15 11.99 -1.87
C ASN A 142 -24.55 12.46 -1.41
N ALA A 143 -24.61 13.40 -0.50
CA ALA A 143 -25.86 13.96 0.00
C ALA A 143 -26.15 15.31 -0.63
N THR A 144 -27.43 15.59 -0.85
CA THR A 144 -27.88 16.90 -1.36
C THR A 144 -28.03 17.88 -0.19
N THR A 145 -27.54 19.09 -0.36
CA THR A 145 -27.72 20.17 0.62
C THR A 145 -29.20 20.48 0.80
N THR A 146 -29.69 20.41 2.03
CA THR A 146 -31.07 20.63 2.42
C THR A 146 -31.26 21.76 3.43
N CYS A 147 -30.20 22.30 3.95
CA CYS A 147 -30.22 23.37 4.94
C CYS A 147 -30.58 24.71 4.28
N ILE A 148 -31.69 25.31 4.71
CA ILE A 148 -32.19 26.59 4.18
C ILE A 148 -31.88 27.74 5.16
N SER A 149 -31.69 27.44 6.42
CA SER A 149 -31.34 28.44 7.45
C SER A 149 -30.47 27.83 8.56
N TRP A 150 -29.60 28.63 9.05
CA TRP A 150 -28.61 28.36 10.08
C TRP A 150 -29.09 28.91 11.43
N PRO A 151 -28.76 28.30 12.57
CA PRO A 151 -28.33 26.94 12.88
C PRO A 151 -29.40 26.12 13.63
N GLY A 152 -29.40 24.79 13.46
CA GLY A 152 -30.02 23.93 14.46
C GLY A 152 -31.00 22.86 14.02
N ASP A 153 -31.17 22.61 12.73
CA ASP A 153 -32.01 21.50 12.28
C ASP A 153 -31.17 20.22 12.20
N SER A 154 -31.38 19.31 13.15
CA SER A 154 -30.55 18.11 13.35
C SER A 154 -30.52 17.16 12.15
N ASP A 155 -31.49 17.28 11.23
CA ASP A 155 -31.66 16.34 10.14
C ASP A 155 -31.28 16.92 8.77
N LYS A 156 -30.77 18.17 8.73
CA LYS A 156 -30.44 18.84 7.48
C LYS A 156 -28.97 18.82 7.18
N ILE A 157 -28.66 18.81 5.89
CA ILE A 157 -27.33 18.67 5.32
C ILE A 157 -26.90 19.99 4.70
N ALA A 158 -25.67 20.41 4.99
CA ALA A 158 -25.05 21.56 4.37
C ALA A 158 -23.69 21.23 3.77
N ASP A 159 -23.32 21.95 2.71
CA ASP A 159 -21.96 21.94 2.17
C ASP A 159 -20.99 22.50 3.19
N ASP A 160 -19.82 21.86 3.33
CA ASP A 160 -18.74 22.31 4.20
C ASP A 160 -17.59 22.89 3.36
N PRO A 161 -17.56 24.20 3.14
CA PRO A 161 -16.52 24.83 2.35
C PRO A 161 -15.13 24.82 3.03
N SER A 162 -15.08 24.43 4.31
CA SER A 162 -13.85 24.32 5.07
C SER A 162 -13.19 22.93 5.00
N THR A 163 -13.88 21.97 4.40
CA THR A 163 -13.39 20.59 4.22
C THR A 163 -13.55 20.15 2.78
N HIS A 164 -12.50 19.58 2.22
CA HIS A 164 -12.55 18.93 0.91
C HIS A 164 -12.06 17.50 1.00
N LYS A 165 -12.69 16.62 0.23
CA LYS A 165 -12.24 15.25 0.00
C LYS A 165 -11.33 15.23 -1.20
N ILE A 166 -10.10 14.77 -0.98
CA ILE A 166 -9.11 14.55 -2.04
C ILE A 166 -9.01 13.07 -2.30
N THR A 167 -9.16 12.68 -3.55
CA THR A 167 -8.92 11.31 -3.98
C THR A 167 -7.73 11.29 -4.93
N VAL A 168 -6.67 10.63 -4.51
CA VAL A 168 -5.47 10.38 -5.32
C VAL A 168 -5.64 9.07 -6.05
N LYS A 169 -5.32 9.05 -7.33
CA LYS A 169 -5.31 7.82 -8.14
C LYS A 169 -3.97 7.62 -8.82
N ILE A 170 -3.53 6.38 -8.78
CA ILE A 170 -2.35 5.90 -9.50
C ILE A 170 -2.80 4.77 -10.41
N GLU A 171 -2.59 4.92 -11.70
CA GLU A 171 -2.93 3.92 -12.71
C GLU A 171 -1.65 3.37 -13.34
N TRP A 172 -1.65 2.07 -13.68
CA TRP A 172 -0.53 1.42 -14.38
C TRP A 172 -0.99 0.36 -15.36
N GLN A 173 -0.05 -0.21 -16.06
CA GLN A 173 -0.29 -1.16 -17.13
C GLN A 173 -1.33 -2.24 -16.75
N GLY A 174 -2.27 -2.51 -17.68
CA GLY A 174 -3.34 -3.51 -17.51
C GLY A 174 -4.62 -2.97 -16.89
N GLY A 175 -4.82 -1.65 -16.82
CA GLY A 175 -6.03 -1.02 -16.28
C GLY A 175 -6.16 -1.15 -14.76
N ARG A 176 -5.05 -1.48 -14.10
CA ARG A 176 -4.99 -1.56 -12.64
C ARG A 176 -4.80 -0.17 -12.07
N ASN A 177 -5.41 0.07 -10.91
CA ASN A 177 -5.30 1.33 -10.22
C ASN A 177 -5.23 1.13 -8.70
N LEU A 178 -4.68 2.13 -8.03
CA LEU A 178 -4.73 2.33 -6.59
C LEU A 178 -5.41 3.67 -6.33
N SER A 179 -6.30 3.72 -5.36
CA SER A 179 -6.98 4.94 -4.96
C SER A 179 -6.81 5.15 -3.46
N GLU A 180 -6.37 6.35 -3.08
CA GLU A 180 -6.26 6.78 -1.69
C GLU A 180 -7.10 8.03 -1.48
N THR A 181 -7.85 8.09 -0.38
CA THR A 181 -8.73 9.20 -0.06
C THR A 181 -8.29 9.87 1.23
N LYS A 182 -8.24 11.21 1.21
CA LYS A 182 -7.88 12.04 2.37
C LYS A 182 -8.82 13.23 2.48
N TYR A 183 -9.21 13.58 3.71
CA TYR A 183 -9.94 14.80 3.98
C TYR A 183 -8.98 15.90 4.41
N LEU A 184 -9.06 17.04 3.74
CA LEU A 184 -8.30 18.23 4.07
C LEU A 184 -9.24 19.25 4.71
N THR A 185 -8.82 19.84 5.83
CA THR A 185 -9.58 20.84 6.53
C THR A 185 -8.80 22.15 6.68
N ARG A 186 -9.49 23.26 6.55
CA ARG A 186 -8.92 24.61 6.70
C ARG A 186 -8.48 24.95 8.13
N SER A 187 -8.85 24.16 9.11
CA SER A 187 -8.70 24.49 10.54
C SER A 187 -7.25 24.76 11.01
N ARG A 188 -6.25 24.32 10.26
CA ARG A 188 -4.84 24.55 10.61
C ARG A 188 -4.27 25.88 10.13
N ASN A 189 -4.89 26.56 9.16
CA ASN A 189 -4.39 27.83 8.63
C ASN A 189 -4.68 29.04 9.53
N LEU A 190 -5.41 28.84 10.61
CA LEU A 190 -5.65 29.86 11.65
C LEU A 190 -4.66 29.78 12.81
N SER A 191 -3.61 28.95 12.72
CA SER A 191 -2.58 28.93 13.75
C SER A 191 -1.82 30.25 13.75
N PHE A 192 -2.13 31.06 14.74
CA PHE A 192 -1.37 32.14 15.32
C PHE A 192 -0.14 32.57 14.49
N ARG A 193 -0.33 33.51 13.59
CA ARG A 193 0.77 34.41 13.24
C ARG A 193 1.01 35.28 14.46
N GLN A 194 1.80 34.81 15.36
CA GLN A 194 2.39 35.70 16.37
C GLN A 194 3.41 36.58 15.63
N THR A 195 2.95 37.72 15.20
CA THR A 195 3.73 38.64 14.39
C THR A 195 4.56 39.60 15.24
N ASP A 196 4.28 39.69 16.55
CA ASP A 196 5.02 40.57 17.45
C ASP A 196 5.10 40.00 18.88
N TRP A 197 6.31 39.84 19.38
CA TRP A 197 6.62 39.49 20.77
C TRP A 197 6.95 40.74 21.60
N SER A 198 7.08 41.90 20.98
CA SER A 198 7.27 43.15 21.66
C SER A 198 5.90 43.71 22.07
N ALA A 199 5.77 44.13 23.31
CA ALA A 199 4.63 44.91 23.75
C ALA A 199 4.64 46.25 23.03
N GLY A 200 4.30 46.27 21.74
CA GLY A 200 4.20 47.49 20.94
C GLY A 200 3.00 48.33 21.33
N PRO A 201 2.98 49.61 20.92
CA PRO A 201 1.94 50.58 21.33
C PRO A 201 0.53 50.27 20.81
N ASN A 202 0.30 49.20 20.12
CA ASN A 202 -1.00 48.76 19.59
C ASN A 202 -1.47 47.41 20.18
N GLN A 203 -1.09 47.08 21.41
CA GLN A 203 -1.69 45.97 22.12
C GLN A 203 -3.17 46.23 22.30
N GLU A 204 -3.99 45.52 21.55
CA GLU A 204 -5.40 45.37 21.89
C GLU A 204 -5.49 44.59 23.21
N ASN A 205 -5.98 45.23 24.24
CA ASN A 205 -6.30 44.57 25.50
C ASN A 205 -7.44 43.60 25.22
N PHE A 206 -7.11 42.31 25.22
CA PHE A 206 -8.13 41.27 25.28
C PHE A 206 -8.80 41.34 26.66
N PRO A 207 -10.14 41.36 26.72
CA PRO A 207 -10.88 41.37 27.98
C PRO A 207 -10.71 40.04 28.75
#